data_794e1741d06cf1ce450b731de2c3b5aa
#
_entry.id   794e1741d06cf1ce450b731de2c3b5aa
#
_cell.length_a   1.000
_cell.length_b   1.000
_cell.length_c   1.000
_cell.angle_alpha   90.00
_cell.angle_beta   90.00
_cell.angle_gamma   90.00
#
_symmetry.space_group_name_H-M   'P 1'
#
loop_
_entity.id
_entity.type
_entity.pdbx_description
1 polymer ?
#
loop_
_entity_poly.entity_id
_entity_poly.type
_entity_poly.pdbx_seq_one_letter_code
_entity_poly.pdbx_strand_id
1 'polypeptide(L)'
;MLSPASRGVKLAGMERSRFLQVALDAAAAAAEVIRHYYRDDIEVSLKPDQTPVTKADVESEQVIRKAITDAFPDHGFFGEETGHEGLDAEYLWLVDPIDGTRSFVRGYPFFSTQVALMHRGRIVVGVSSAPAFGQLAWAERGQGAFLDGHDCRVSVIERLEEAAVSSGNLRTLASGPRWGDWAEVVRRVARIRGYGDFYHYHLLAAGRIEAVVESDVNILDIAALSLIVEEAGGIFTDLEGQPVGLGTTSVLAANRHLYPELAALLRVPHA
;
A
#
# COMPACT_ATOMS: atom_id res chain seq x y z
N MET A 1 -1.95 26.39 15.74
CA MET A 1 -0.93 26.65 14.69
C MET A 1 0.25 25.77 15.00
N LEU A 2 0.33 24.59 14.37
CA LEU A 2 1.50 23.71 14.45
C LEU A 2 2.44 24.14 13.32
N SER A 3 3.59 24.68 13.69
CA SER A 3 4.67 25.04 12.78
C SER A 3 5.21 23.78 12.10
N PRO A 4 5.36 23.73 10.77
CA PRO A 4 6.06 22.64 10.12
C PRO A 4 7.56 22.79 10.44
N ALA A 5 8.05 21.95 11.35
CA ALA A 5 9.48 21.81 11.54
C ALA A 5 10.06 21.30 10.21
N SER A 6 10.84 22.14 9.55
CA SER A 6 11.66 21.82 8.38
C SER A 6 12.67 20.72 8.74
N ARG A 7 12.27 19.45 8.54
CA ARG A 7 13.21 18.33 8.61
C ARG A 7 13.91 18.24 7.27
N GLY A 8 15.20 18.50 7.30
CA GLY A 8 16.06 18.58 6.14
C GLY A 8 16.08 17.31 5.30
N VAL A 9 16.17 17.52 4.00
CA VAL A 9 16.28 16.51 2.95
C VAL A 9 17.55 15.66 3.18
N LYS A 10 17.35 14.39 3.57
CA LYS A 10 18.44 13.39 3.66
C LYS A 10 18.54 12.56 2.37
N LEU A 11 18.41 13.19 1.21
CA LEU A 11 18.55 12.48 -0.09
C LEU A 11 19.98 12.52 -0.64
N ALA A 12 20.86 13.36 -0.11
CA ALA A 12 22.24 13.45 -0.56
C ALA A 12 23.11 12.43 0.20
N GLY A 13 23.29 11.22 -0.36
CA GLY A 13 24.20 10.21 0.15
C GLY A 13 23.65 8.81 0.40
N MET A 14 22.35 8.57 0.18
CA MET A 14 21.80 7.23 0.20
C MET A 14 21.97 6.56 -1.18
N GLU A 15 22.79 5.54 -1.25
CA GLU A 15 22.94 4.72 -2.44
C GLU A 15 21.70 3.80 -2.53
N ARG A 16 20.82 4.07 -3.47
CA ARG A 16 19.65 3.24 -3.76
C ARG A 16 20.11 1.93 -4.40
N SER A 17 19.54 0.82 -3.97
CA SER A 17 19.80 -0.43 -4.68
C SER A 17 19.29 -0.38 -6.13
N ARG A 18 19.84 -1.24 -6.98
CA ARG A 18 19.34 -1.41 -8.35
C ARG A 18 17.86 -1.85 -8.34
N PHE A 19 17.43 -2.61 -7.34
CA PHE A 19 16.04 -3.04 -7.19
C PHE A 19 15.10 -1.84 -6.98
N LEU A 20 15.42 -0.98 -6.02
CA LEU A 20 14.62 0.22 -5.76
C LEU A 20 14.62 1.17 -6.97
N GLN A 21 15.76 1.37 -7.63
CA GLN A 21 15.81 2.25 -8.79
C GLN A 21 14.91 1.76 -9.92
N VAL A 22 14.95 0.46 -10.25
CA VAL A 22 14.08 -0.14 -11.28
C VAL A 22 12.62 -0.04 -10.90
N ALA A 23 12.25 -0.24 -9.62
CA ALA A 23 10.87 -0.08 -9.16
C ALA A 23 10.37 1.36 -9.31
N LEU A 24 11.21 2.35 -8.98
CA LEU A 24 10.89 3.77 -9.14
C LEU A 24 10.71 4.16 -10.61
N ASP A 25 11.61 3.69 -11.48
CA ASP A 25 11.57 3.96 -12.93
C ASP A 25 10.32 3.30 -13.56
N ALA A 26 9.98 2.07 -13.17
CA ALA A 26 8.80 1.35 -13.61
C ALA A 26 7.50 2.09 -13.17
N ALA A 27 7.42 2.50 -11.90
CA ALA A 27 6.28 3.25 -11.39
C ALA A 27 6.15 4.64 -12.07
N ALA A 28 7.26 5.29 -12.40
CA ALA A 28 7.25 6.55 -13.15
C ALA A 28 6.74 6.36 -14.58
N ALA A 29 7.16 5.29 -15.27
CA ALA A 29 6.66 4.96 -16.60
C ALA A 29 5.15 4.66 -16.59
N ALA A 30 4.66 3.90 -15.62
CA ALA A 30 3.23 3.66 -15.44
C ALA A 30 2.45 4.96 -15.18
N ALA A 31 2.99 5.86 -14.34
CA ALA A 31 2.35 7.13 -14.05
C ALA A 31 2.13 8.02 -15.31
N GLU A 32 3.00 7.94 -16.31
CA GLU A 32 2.80 8.65 -17.59
C GLU A 32 1.62 8.04 -18.38
N VAL A 33 1.53 6.71 -18.46
CA VAL A 33 0.41 6.01 -19.09
C VAL A 33 -0.90 6.37 -18.40
N ILE A 34 -0.93 6.27 -17.06
CA ILE A 34 -2.12 6.56 -16.25
C ILE A 34 -2.60 8.00 -16.44
N ARG A 35 -1.69 9.00 -16.43
CA ARG A 35 -2.03 10.40 -16.62
C ARG A 35 -2.62 10.68 -18.01
N HIS A 36 -2.19 9.94 -19.03
CA HIS A 36 -2.76 10.03 -20.37
C HIS A 36 -4.23 9.62 -20.36
N TYR A 37 -4.53 8.45 -19.81
CA TYR A 37 -5.90 7.93 -19.76
C TYR A 37 -6.81 8.66 -18.75
N TYR A 38 -6.29 9.15 -17.65
CA TYR A 38 -7.10 9.81 -16.61
C TYR A 38 -7.72 11.15 -17.05
N ARG A 39 -7.30 11.71 -18.19
CA ARG A 39 -7.81 12.97 -18.75
C ARG A 39 -8.86 12.78 -19.83
N ASP A 40 -8.98 11.58 -20.38
CA ASP A 40 -9.85 11.25 -21.51
C ASP A 40 -11.04 10.39 -21.06
N ASP A 41 -12.01 10.17 -21.97
CA ASP A 41 -13.09 9.22 -21.74
C ASP A 41 -12.53 7.81 -21.60
N ILE A 42 -12.71 7.20 -20.42
CA ILE A 42 -12.14 5.91 -20.06
C ILE A 42 -13.01 4.79 -20.61
N GLU A 43 -12.49 3.99 -21.55
CA GLU A 43 -13.11 2.74 -21.96
C GLU A 43 -12.94 1.67 -20.87
N VAL A 44 -14.06 1.19 -20.33
CA VAL A 44 -14.11 0.20 -19.25
C VAL A 44 -14.57 -1.13 -19.79
N SER A 45 -13.85 -2.20 -19.48
CA SER A 45 -14.28 -3.58 -19.62
C SER A 45 -14.48 -4.22 -18.25
N LEU A 46 -15.17 -5.36 -18.19
CA LEU A 46 -15.33 -6.11 -16.95
C LEU A 46 -14.53 -7.41 -17.03
N LYS A 47 -13.78 -7.72 -15.97
CA LYS A 47 -13.14 -9.02 -15.77
C LYS A 47 -14.21 -10.10 -15.51
N PRO A 48 -13.87 -11.41 -15.56
CA PRO A 48 -14.83 -12.50 -15.27
C PRO A 48 -15.50 -12.39 -13.89
N ASP A 49 -14.80 -11.82 -12.92
CA ASP A 49 -15.30 -11.57 -11.55
C ASP A 49 -16.13 -10.27 -11.42
N GLN A 50 -16.45 -9.61 -12.56
CA GLN A 50 -17.19 -8.34 -12.62
C GLN A 50 -16.45 -7.13 -12.04
N THR A 51 -15.14 -7.21 -11.81
CA THR A 51 -14.31 -6.03 -11.51
C THR A 51 -13.99 -5.25 -12.80
N PRO A 52 -13.90 -3.91 -12.75
CA PRO A 52 -13.55 -3.13 -13.91
C PRO A 52 -12.05 -3.28 -14.24
N VAL A 53 -11.76 -3.27 -15.54
CA VAL A 53 -10.41 -3.16 -16.09
C VAL A 53 -10.44 -2.15 -17.24
N THR A 54 -9.39 -1.39 -17.37
CA THR A 54 -9.25 -0.41 -18.45
C THR A 54 -8.01 -0.69 -19.28
N LYS A 55 -7.89 -0.04 -20.43
CA LYS A 55 -6.64 -0.08 -21.21
C LYS A 55 -5.47 0.49 -20.42
N ALA A 56 -5.74 1.45 -19.51
CA ALA A 56 -4.72 2.03 -18.65
C ALA A 56 -4.10 0.98 -17.72
N ASP A 57 -4.90 0.08 -17.13
CA ASP A 57 -4.40 -1.01 -16.27
C ASP A 57 -3.45 -1.90 -17.06
N VAL A 58 -3.89 -2.40 -18.21
CA VAL A 58 -3.12 -3.33 -19.05
C VAL A 58 -1.82 -2.70 -19.56
N GLU A 59 -1.89 -1.49 -20.11
CA GLU A 59 -0.71 -0.81 -20.65
C GLU A 59 0.27 -0.39 -19.57
N SER A 60 -0.23 0.02 -18.38
CA SER A 60 0.61 0.34 -17.24
C SER A 60 1.34 -0.90 -16.73
N GLU A 61 0.67 -2.06 -16.63
CA GLU A 61 1.33 -3.29 -16.22
C GLU A 61 2.38 -3.74 -17.25
N GLN A 62 2.09 -3.59 -18.55
CA GLN A 62 3.05 -3.95 -19.61
C GLN A 62 4.34 -3.13 -19.53
N VAL A 63 4.27 -1.83 -19.30
CA VAL A 63 5.48 -1.00 -19.17
C VAL A 63 6.26 -1.31 -17.90
N ILE A 64 5.57 -1.61 -16.79
CA ILE A 64 6.20 -2.07 -15.54
C ILE A 64 6.89 -3.42 -15.76
N ARG A 65 6.16 -4.40 -16.30
CA ARG A 65 6.71 -5.75 -16.58
C ARG A 65 7.95 -5.66 -17.46
N LYS A 66 7.88 -4.87 -18.54
CA LYS A 66 9.01 -4.68 -19.44
C LYS A 66 10.23 -4.11 -18.70
N ALA A 67 10.07 -3.05 -17.92
CA ALA A 67 11.18 -2.44 -17.18
C ALA A 67 11.83 -3.43 -16.20
N ILE A 68 11.03 -4.25 -15.53
CA ILE A 68 11.48 -5.25 -14.57
C ILE A 68 12.19 -6.40 -15.28
N THR A 69 11.57 -7.00 -16.32
CA THR A 69 12.15 -8.17 -17.00
C THR A 69 13.40 -7.84 -17.81
N ASP A 70 13.49 -6.62 -18.38
CA ASP A 70 14.73 -6.15 -19.03
C ASP A 70 15.88 -6.01 -18.02
N ALA A 71 15.60 -5.63 -16.77
CA ALA A 71 16.60 -5.46 -15.74
C ALA A 71 16.94 -6.76 -14.99
N PHE A 72 15.96 -7.65 -14.82
CA PHE A 72 16.02 -8.86 -14.00
C PHE A 72 15.29 -10.03 -14.67
N PRO A 73 15.85 -10.62 -15.74
CA PRO A 73 15.15 -11.63 -16.54
C PRO A 73 14.87 -12.95 -15.79
N ASP A 74 15.60 -13.24 -14.70
CA ASP A 74 15.47 -14.46 -13.91
C ASP A 74 14.51 -14.28 -12.70
N HIS A 75 13.92 -13.09 -12.50
CA HIS A 75 12.98 -12.86 -11.41
C HIS A 75 11.57 -13.30 -11.79
N GLY A 76 10.81 -13.77 -10.80
CA GLY A 76 9.38 -14.00 -10.94
C GLY A 76 8.60 -12.68 -11.01
N PHE A 77 7.41 -12.74 -11.60
CA PHE A 77 6.48 -11.61 -11.72
C PHE A 77 5.06 -12.07 -11.41
N PHE A 78 4.37 -11.33 -10.57
CA PHE A 78 2.96 -11.52 -10.28
C PHE A 78 2.25 -10.18 -10.45
N GLY A 79 1.54 -10.02 -11.55
CA GLY A 79 0.74 -8.85 -11.89
C GLY A 79 -0.74 -9.14 -11.85
N GLU A 80 -1.54 -8.11 -11.64
CA GLU A 80 -2.98 -8.21 -11.56
C GLU A 80 -3.62 -8.53 -12.91
N GLU A 81 -3.09 -7.97 -14.01
CA GLU A 81 -3.68 -8.05 -15.33
C GLU A 81 -3.12 -9.17 -16.20
N THR A 82 -1.82 -9.40 -16.12
CA THR A 82 -1.13 -10.41 -16.96
C THR A 82 -0.85 -11.73 -16.22
N GLY A 83 -1.30 -11.83 -14.95
CA GLY A 83 -1.11 -13.03 -14.14
C GLY A 83 0.32 -13.18 -13.65
N HIS A 84 0.72 -14.44 -13.40
CA HIS A 84 1.97 -14.72 -12.71
C HIS A 84 2.88 -15.65 -13.52
N GLU A 85 4.19 -15.48 -13.30
CA GLU A 85 5.26 -16.33 -13.81
C GLU A 85 6.34 -16.45 -12.73
N GLY A 86 6.84 -17.67 -12.47
CA GLY A 86 7.91 -17.91 -11.50
C GLY A 86 7.55 -17.56 -10.07
N LEU A 87 6.36 -17.96 -9.56
CA LEU A 87 5.92 -17.67 -8.18
C LEU A 87 6.86 -18.25 -7.11
N ASP A 88 7.63 -19.27 -7.44
CA ASP A 88 8.62 -19.93 -6.58
C ASP A 88 10.04 -19.35 -6.74
N ALA A 89 10.20 -18.30 -7.56
CA ALA A 89 11.49 -17.64 -7.74
C ALA A 89 11.98 -17.01 -6.43
N GLU A 90 13.31 -16.96 -6.27
CA GLU A 90 13.94 -16.34 -5.10
C GLU A 90 13.53 -14.86 -4.94
N TYR A 91 13.40 -14.16 -6.08
CA TYR A 91 12.93 -12.79 -6.19
C TYR A 91 11.63 -12.75 -6.98
N LEU A 92 10.56 -12.25 -6.37
CA LEU A 92 9.23 -12.16 -6.98
C LEU A 92 8.75 -10.70 -6.93
N TRP A 93 8.49 -10.13 -8.09
CA TRP A 93 7.85 -8.81 -8.20
C TRP A 93 6.34 -8.95 -8.08
N LEU A 94 5.74 -8.09 -7.26
CA LEU A 94 4.30 -8.01 -7.00
C LEU A 94 3.83 -6.65 -7.51
N VAL A 95 2.90 -6.64 -8.47
CA VAL A 95 2.52 -5.43 -9.19
C VAL A 95 1.00 -5.32 -9.30
N ASP A 96 0.47 -4.20 -8.84
CA ASP A 96 -0.83 -3.70 -9.20
C ASP A 96 -0.65 -2.39 -9.98
N PRO A 97 -1.01 -2.35 -11.27
CA PRO A 97 -0.82 -1.17 -12.09
C PRO A 97 -1.72 0.00 -11.67
N ILE A 98 -2.97 -0.29 -11.26
CA ILE A 98 -3.94 0.72 -10.80
C ILE A 98 -4.78 0.15 -9.65
N ASP A 99 -4.18 0.04 -8.43
CA ASP A 99 -4.96 -0.16 -7.22
C ASP A 99 -6.02 0.96 -7.11
N GLY A 100 -7.28 0.57 -6.97
CA GLY A 100 -8.39 1.50 -6.99
C GLY A 100 -8.98 1.77 -8.39
N THR A 101 -9.01 0.81 -9.32
CA THR A 101 -9.59 0.94 -10.66
C THR A 101 -11.02 1.50 -10.65
N ARG A 102 -11.83 1.16 -9.64
CA ARG A 102 -13.19 1.71 -9.49
C ARG A 102 -13.20 3.22 -9.25
N SER A 103 -12.23 3.73 -8.50
CA SER A 103 -12.04 5.17 -8.26
C SER A 103 -11.54 5.83 -9.54
N PHE A 104 -10.57 5.22 -10.21
CA PHE A 104 -10.02 5.69 -11.49
C PHE A 104 -11.11 5.89 -12.53
N VAL A 105 -11.94 4.87 -12.79
CA VAL A 105 -13.06 4.90 -13.75
C VAL A 105 -14.08 6.00 -13.43
N ARG A 106 -14.28 6.31 -12.15
CA ARG A 106 -15.21 7.36 -11.69
C ARG A 106 -14.59 8.76 -11.65
N GLY A 107 -13.34 8.91 -12.05
CA GLY A 107 -12.62 10.18 -11.98
C GLY A 107 -12.26 10.62 -10.56
N TYR A 108 -12.26 9.70 -9.57
CA TYR A 108 -11.78 9.98 -8.23
C TYR A 108 -10.26 9.81 -8.17
N PRO A 109 -9.53 10.66 -7.43
CA PRO A 109 -8.08 10.58 -7.41
C PRO A 109 -7.52 9.45 -6.52
N PHE A 110 -8.37 8.60 -5.93
CA PHE A 110 -7.99 7.51 -5.02
C PHE A 110 -7.62 6.25 -5.81
N PHE A 111 -6.47 6.31 -6.45
CA PHE A 111 -5.85 5.18 -7.14
C PHE A 111 -4.32 5.35 -7.15
N SER A 112 -3.61 4.24 -7.26
CA SER A 112 -2.15 4.23 -7.24
C SER A 112 -1.58 3.00 -7.95
N THR A 113 -0.32 3.11 -8.38
CA THR A 113 0.47 1.97 -8.83
C THR A 113 1.25 1.41 -7.65
N GLN A 114 1.15 0.10 -7.42
CA GLN A 114 1.90 -0.61 -6.41
C GLN A 114 2.97 -1.49 -7.07
N VAL A 115 4.23 -1.32 -6.68
CA VAL A 115 5.35 -2.16 -7.13
C VAL A 115 6.13 -2.62 -5.91
N ALA A 116 6.15 -3.92 -5.66
CA ALA A 116 6.93 -4.49 -4.56
C ALA A 116 7.85 -5.61 -5.05
N LEU A 117 8.99 -5.77 -4.38
CA LEU A 117 9.88 -6.91 -4.55
C LEU A 117 9.86 -7.76 -3.28
N MET A 118 9.49 -9.01 -3.45
CA MET A 118 9.61 -10.04 -2.43
C MET A 118 10.89 -10.86 -2.66
N HIS A 119 11.71 -11.04 -1.63
CA HIS A 119 12.87 -11.90 -1.61
C HIS A 119 12.68 -12.99 -0.55
N ARG A 120 12.61 -14.25 -0.97
CA ARG A 120 12.40 -15.40 -0.09
C ARG A 120 11.22 -15.21 0.88
N GLY A 121 10.10 -14.78 0.37
CA GLY A 121 8.87 -14.58 1.14
C GLY A 121 8.81 -13.30 1.99
N ARG A 122 9.79 -12.39 1.91
CA ARG A 122 9.80 -11.11 2.63
C ARG A 122 9.84 -9.94 1.66
N ILE A 123 9.01 -8.94 1.86
CA ILE A 123 9.04 -7.70 1.06
C ILE A 123 10.32 -6.92 1.39
N VAL A 124 11.11 -6.58 0.38
CA VAL A 124 12.40 -5.88 0.51
C VAL A 124 12.44 -4.53 -0.19
N VAL A 125 11.58 -4.30 -1.19
CA VAL A 125 11.36 -3.01 -1.84
C VAL A 125 9.86 -2.79 -1.97
N GLY A 126 9.40 -1.57 -1.75
CA GLY A 126 8.02 -1.14 -1.98
C GLY A 126 7.97 0.27 -2.54
N VAL A 127 7.21 0.45 -3.61
CA VAL A 127 6.94 1.74 -4.24
C VAL A 127 5.44 1.87 -4.46
N SER A 128 4.85 2.97 -3.98
CA SER A 128 3.45 3.34 -4.16
C SER A 128 3.39 4.71 -4.82
N SER A 129 2.94 4.75 -6.07
CA SER A 129 2.85 5.98 -6.88
C SER A 129 1.41 6.38 -7.10
N ALA A 130 1.01 7.54 -6.60
CA ALA A 130 -0.33 8.10 -6.72
C ALA A 130 -0.32 9.36 -7.61
N PRO A 131 -0.36 9.20 -8.95
CA PRO A 131 -0.12 10.28 -9.91
C PRO A 131 -1.17 11.40 -9.85
N ALA A 132 -2.41 11.10 -9.44
CA ALA A 132 -3.47 12.10 -9.29
C ALA A 132 -3.27 12.99 -8.03
N PHE A 133 -2.62 12.47 -7.00
CA PHE A 133 -2.21 13.23 -5.83
C PHE A 133 -0.84 13.91 -5.98
N GLY A 134 -0.07 13.53 -7.01
CA GLY A 134 1.33 13.93 -7.15
C GLY A 134 2.21 13.35 -6.02
N GLN A 135 1.84 12.22 -5.44
CA GLN A 135 2.55 11.57 -4.35
C GLN A 135 3.31 10.34 -4.81
N LEU A 136 4.49 10.15 -4.23
CA LEU A 136 5.34 8.98 -4.40
C LEU A 136 5.88 8.55 -3.05
N ALA A 137 5.41 7.40 -2.55
CA ALA A 137 5.95 6.77 -1.37
C ALA A 137 6.84 5.58 -1.75
N TRP A 138 7.92 5.37 -1.02
CA TRP A 138 8.78 4.21 -1.24
C TRP A 138 9.55 3.83 0.02
N ALA A 139 9.94 2.58 0.08
CA ALA A 139 10.82 2.05 1.11
C ALA A 139 11.72 0.95 0.54
N GLU A 140 12.88 0.81 1.15
CA GLU A 140 13.77 -0.34 0.99
C GLU A 140 14.12 -0.86 2.39
N ARG A 141 14.09 -2.17 2.57
CA ARG A 141 14.26 -2.80 3.88
C ARG A 141 15.55 -2.37 4.56
N GLY A 142 15.42 -1.80 5.77
CA GLY A 142 16.52 -1.27 6.57
C GLY A 142 16.99 0.13 6.18
N GLN A 143 16.36 0.78 5.19
CA GLN A 143 16.73 2.12 4.72
C GLN A 143 15.72 3.21 5.14
N GLY A 144 14.60 2.82 5.79
CA GLY A 144 13.51 3.71 6.14
C GLY A 144 12.51 3.92 5.00
N ALA A 145 11.48 4.71 5.27
CA ALA A 145 10.41 5.04 4.34
C ALA A 145 10.41 6.52 3.98
N PHE A 146 9.98 6.82 2.77
CA PHE A 146 9.97 8.18 2.21
C PHE A 146 8.65 8.47 1.51
N LEU A 147 8.14 9.69 1.67
CA LEU A 147 7.02 10.24 0.92
C LEU A 147 7.44 11.59 0.30
N ASP A 148 7.37 11.68 -1.02
CA ASP A 148 7.76 12.86 -1.79
C ASP A 148 9.19 13.34 -1.46
N GLY A 149 10.10 12.38 -1.23
CA GLY A 149 11.50 12.64 -0.90
C GLY A 149 11.76 13.03 0.56
N HIS A 150 10.77 13.00 1.44
CA HIS A 150 10.90 13.28 2.86
C HIS A 150 10.79 12.00 3.69
N ASP A 151 11.63 11.87 4.72
CA ASP A 151 11.58 10.75 5.67
C ASP A 151 10.17 10.62 6.28
N CYS A 152 9.62 9.41 6.29
CA CYS A 152 8.38 9.08 6.97
C CYS A 152 8.62 8.48 8.35
N ARG A 153 7.73 8.82 9.28
CA ARG A 153 7.65 8.21 10.61
C ARG A 153 6.19 8.16 11.04
N VAL A 154 5.75 7.00 11.52
CA VAL A 154 4.44 6.88 12.18
C VAL A 154 4.37 7.80 13.40
N SER A 155 3.16 8.12 13.82
CA SER A 155 2.93 8.98 14.99
C SER A 155 3.41 8.31 16.30
N VAL A 156 3.53 9.12 17.34
CA VAL A 156 3.88 8.67 18.71
C VAL A 156 2.68 8.77 19.66
N ILE A 157 1.47 8.88 19.15
CA ILE A 157 0.23 8.85 19.95
C ILE A 157 0.09 7.48 20.60
N GLU A 158 -0.13 7.46 21.91
CA GLU A 158 -0.16 6.25 22.74
C GLU A 158 -1.58 5.90 23.24
N ARG A 159 -2.53 6.83 23.09
CA ARG A 159 -3.88 6.67 23.62
C ARG A 159 -4.89 6.58 22.48
N LEU A 160 -5.73 5.55 22.54
CA LEU A 160 -6.75 5.30 21.51
C LEU A 160 -7.75 6.45 21.42
N GLU A 161 -8.07 7.12 22.54
CA GLU A 161 -8.97 8.28 22.60
C GLU A 161 -8.43 9.53 21.91
N GLU A 162 -7.15 9.55 21.55
CA GLU A 162 -6.49 10.63 20.81
C GLU A 162 -6.26 10.25 19.35
N ALA A 163 -6.49 8.99 18.99
CA ALA A 163 -6.14 8.42 17.69
C ALA A 163 -7.15 8.77 16.60
N ALA A 164 -6.63 9.02 15.40
CA ALA A 164 -7.39 8.99 14.14
C ALA A 164 -7.16 7.63 13.46
N VAL A 165 -8.23 6.94 13.12
CA VAL A 165 -8.17 5.59 12.52
C VAL A 165 -8.90 5.61 11.18
N SER A 166 -8.42 4.82 10.22
CA SER A 166 -9.06 4.62 8.91
C SER A 166 -9.45 3.17 8.71
N SER A 167 -10.48 2.96 7.89
CA SER A 167 -10.90 1.63 7.46
C SER A 167 -11.33 1.66 6.00
N GLY A 168 -11.02 0.60 5.27
CA GLY A 168 -11.54 0.31 3.93
C GLY A 168 -12.42 -0.93 3.94
N ASN A 169 -13.09 -1.19 2.79
CA ASN A 169 -13.88 -2.41 2.55
C ASN A 169 -14.85 -2.78 3.69
N LEU A 170 -15.53 -1.77 4.25
CA LEU A 170 -16.42 -1.92 5.42
C LEU A 170 -17.51 -2.98 5.23
N ARG A 171 -17.97 -3.22 4.00
CA ARG A 171 -18.98 -4.24 3.73
C ARG A 171 -18.53 -5.62 4.14
N THR A 172 -17.30 -6.01 3.78
CA THR A 172 -16.74 -7.31 4.11
C THR A 172 -16.46 -7.42 5.61
N LEU A 173 -15.91 -6.37 6.21
CA LEU A 173 -15.69 -6.28 7.66
C LEU A 173 -17.02 -6.39 8.43
N ALA A 174 -18.10 -5.71 7.97
CA ALA A 174 -19.42 -5.74 8.58
C ALA A 174 -20.09 -7.10 8.48
N SER A 175 -19.77 -7.89 7.45
CA SER A 175 -20.28 -9.25 7.26
C SER A 175 -19.48 -10.30 8.06
N GLY A 176 -18.33 -9.91 8.60
CA GLY A 176 -17.42 -10.79 9.33
C GLY A 176 -17.68 -10.83 10.84
N PRO A 177 -17.05 -11.76 11.54
CA PRO A 177 -17.22 -11.95 12.98
C PRO A 177 -16.69 -10.79 13.83
N ARG A 178 -15.75 -9.99 13.30
CA ARG A 178 -15.10 -8.88 14.02
C ARG A 178 -15.86 -7.56 13.99
N TRP A 179 -17.06 -7.51 13.42
CA TRP A 179 -17.82 -6.25 13.34
C TRP A 179 -18.12 -5.64 14.71
N GLY A 180 -18.49 -6.47 15.69
CA GLY A 180 -18.73 -6.01 17.08
C GLY A 180 -17.48 -5.44 17.72
N ASP A 181 -16.34 -6.06 17.50
CA ASP A 181 -15.04 -5.63 18.00
C ASP A 181 -14.60 -4.32 17.32
N TRP A 182 -14.79 -4.22 16.00
CA TRP A 182 -14.57 -2.99 15.26
C TRP A 182 -15.45 -1.82 15.74
N ALA A 183 -16.72 -2.09 16.03
CA ALA A 183 -17.63 -1.09 16.59
C ALA A 183 -17.14 -0.57 17.96
N GLU A 184 -16.44 -1.40 18.77
CA GLU A 184 -15.81 -0.96 20.01
C GLU A 184 -14.63 -0.02 19.73
N VAL A 185 -13.77 -0.32 18.76
CA VAL A 185 -12.70 0.58 18.32
C VAL A 185 -13.28 1.93 17.89
N VAL A 186 -14.33 1.92 17.04
CA VAL A 186 -14.99 3.14 16.54
C VAL A 186 -15.54 4.02 17.67
N ARG A 187 -16.05 3.40 18.76
CA ARG A 187 -16.56 4.17 19.93
C ARG A 187 -15.47 4.85 20.74
N ARG A 188 -14.24 4.31 20.70
CA ARG A 188 -13.15 4.76 21.56
C ARG A 188 -12.22 5.76 20.93
N VAL A 189 -12.05 5.70 19.60
CA VAL A 189 -11.11 6.58 18.91
C VAL A 189 -11.61 8.02 18.83
N ALA A 190 -10.69 8.99 18.81
CA ALA A 190 -11.02 10.40 18.62
C ALA A 190 -11.67 10.67 17.26
N ARG A 191 -11.24 9.95 16.24
CA ARG A 191 -11.70 10.15 14.86
C ARG A 191 -11.64 8.88 14.04
N ILE A 192 -12.69 8.63 13.25
CA ILE A 192 -12.75 7.60 12.24
C ILE A 192 -13.02 8.21 10.87
N ARG A 193 -12.30 7.77 9.84
CA ARG A 193 -12.54 8.11 8.43
C ARG A 193 -12.21 6.90 7.56
N GLY A 194 -12.97 6.70 6.49
CA GLY A 194 -12.65 5.77 5.42
C GLY A 194 -11.91 6.52 4.31
N TYR A 195 -10.59 6.55 4.36
CA TYR A 195 -9.79 7.11 3.26
C TYR A 195 -9.63 6.08 2.14
N GLY A 196 -9.42 4.81 2.52
CA GLY A 196 -9.33 3.67 1.62
C GLY A 196 -8.09 3.61 0.74
N ASP A 197 -7.99 2.50 0.02
CA ASP A 197 -6.95 2.20 -0.97
C ASP A 197 -5.54 2.52 -0.41
N PHE A 198 -4.61 2.96 -1.22
CA PHE A 198 -3.25 3.32 -0.79
C PHE A 198 -3.19 4.48 0.23
N TYR A 199 -4.17 5.41 0.20
CA TYR A 199 -4.00 6.72 0.82
C TYR A 199 -3.93 6.67 2.34
N HIS A 200 -4.70 5.80 2.98
CA HIS A 200 -4.63 5.67 4.44
C HIS A 200 -3.28 5.11 4.91
N TYR A 201 -2.59 4.29 4.13
CA TYR A 201 -1.25 3.81 4.45
C TYR A 201 -0.19 4.92 4.30
N HIS A 202 -0.32 5.78 3.27
CA HIS A 202 0.51 6.98 3.17
C HIS A 202 0.32 7.91 4.37
N LEU A 203 -0.93 8.10 4.82
CA LEU A 203 -1.22 8.89 6.02
C LEU A 203 -0.65 8.26 7.28
N LEU A 204 -0.73 6.93 7.44
CA LEU A 204 -0.18 6.20 8.58
C LEU A 204 1.35 6.31 8.60
N ALA A 205 2.01 6.02 7.49
CA ALA A 205 3.47 6.11 7.37
C ALA A 205 3.98 7.53 7.63
N ALA A 206 3.21 8.56 7.26
CA ALA A 206 3.53 9.96 7.52
C ALA A 206 3.14 10.46 8.94
N GLY A 207 2.60 9.59 9.81
CA GLY A 207 2.19 9.92 11.17
C GLY A 207 1.00 10.88 11.24
N ARG A 208 0.12 10.86 10.25
CA ARG A 208 -1.09 11.71 10.16
C ARG A 208 -2.35 11.01 10.63
N ILE A 209 -2.33 9.70 10.69
CA ILE A 209 -3.29 8.83 11.37
C ILE A 209 -2.53 7.73 12.11
N GLU A 210 -3.19 7.04 13.03
CA GLU A 210 -2.55 6.11 13.96
C GLU A 210 -2.74 4.65 13.59
N ALA A 211 -3.84 4.33 12.89
CA ALA A 211 -4.10 2.95 12.49
C ALA A 211 -4.98 2.83 11.23
N VAL A 212 -4.87 1.67 10.62
CA VAL A 212 -5.71 1.19 9.51
C VAL A 212 -6.20 -0.21 9.84
N VAL A 213 -7.50 -0.44 9.64
CA VAL A 213 -8.12 -1.77 9.69
C VAL A 213 -8.84 -2.00 8.38
N GLU A 214 -8.49 -3.06 7.67
CA GLU A 214 -9.04 -3.32 6.35
C GLU A 214 -9.28 -4.82 6.14
N SER A 215 -10.26 -5.14 5.31
CA SER A 215 -10.59 -6.50 4.87
C SER A 215 -10.80 -6.49 3.36
N ASP A 216 -10.81 -7.67 2.74
CA ASP A 216 -11.04 -7.80 1.29
C ASP A 216 -9.96 -7.08 0.45
N VAL A 217 -8.72 -7.27 0.85
CA VAL A 217 -7.51 -6.83 0.15
C VAL A 217 -6.77 -8.04 -0.43
N ASN A 218 -5.92 -7.81 -1.39
CA ASN A 218 -5.00 -8.83 -1.89
C ASN A 218 -3.54 -8.37 -1.74
N ILE A 219 -2.60 -9.27 -1.95
CA ILE A 219 -1.18 -8.98 -1.74
C ILE A 219 -0.65 -7.89 -2.68
N LEU A 220 -1.19 -7.77 -3.90
CA LEU A 220 -0.74 -6.79 -4.88
C LEU A 220 -1.09 -5.37 -4.44
N ASP A 221 -2.25 -5.19 -3.75
CA ASP A 221 -2.69 -3.91 -3.20
C ASP A 221 -1.75 -3.43 -2.06
N ILE A 222 -1.30 -4.36 -1.20
CA ILE A 222 -0.74 -4.02 0.12
C ILE A 222 0.75 -4.31 0.29
N ALA A 223 1.38 -5.10 -0.60
CA ALA A 223 2.79 -5.50 -0.42
C ALA A 223 3.74 -4.30 -0.30
N ALA A 224 3.65 -3.34 -1.22
CA ALA A 224 4.48 -2.14 -1.19
C ALA A 224 4.19 -1.30 0.06
N LEU A 225 2.90 -1.13 0.38
CA LEU A 225 2.41 -0.33 1.50
C LEU A 225 2.81 -0.91 2.85
N SER A 226 2.85 -2.25 2.98
CA SER A 226 3.28 -2.92 4.20
C SER A 226 4.72 -2.56 4.56
N LEU A 227 5.63 -2.63 3.60
CA LEU A 227 7.02 -2.26 3.81
C LEU A 227 7.17 -0.76 4.14
N ILE A 228 6.44 0.11 3.44
CA ILE A 228 6.47 1.55 3.69
C ILE A 228 6.05 1.86 5.13
N VAL A 229 4.99 1.23 5.64
CA VAL A 229 4.54 1.40 7.03
C VAL A 229 5.56 0.82 8.02
N GLU A 230 6.09 -0.38 7.77
CA GLU A 230 7.10 -1.01 8.63
C GLU A 230 8.37 -0.17 8.73
N GLU A 231 8.90 0.29 7.61
CA GLU A 231 10.11 1.14 7.56
C GLU A 231 9.88 2.55 8.13
N ALA A 232 8.62 3.03 8.15
CA ALA A 232 8.24 4.22 8.91
C ALA A 232 8.15 3.98 10.43
N GLY A 233 8.32 2.74 10.89
CA GLY A 233 8.33 2.33 12.31
C GLY A 233 6.97 1.87 12.82
N GLY A 234 5.99 1.61 11.94
CA GLY A 234 4.72 0.96 12.27
C GLY A 234 4.82 -0.55 12.38
N ILE A 235 3.69 -1.17 12.69
CA ILE A 235 3.49 -2.62 12.66
C ILE A 235 2.39 -2.90 11.63
N PHE A 236 2.58 -3.92 10.81
CA PHE A 236 1.66 -4.32 9.76
C PHE A 236 1.47 -5.84 9.77
N THR A 237 0.25 -6.31 9.99
CA THR A 237 -0.13 -7.72 9.97
C THR A 237 -1.47 -7.90 9.28
N ASP A 238 -1.85 -9.16 9.05
CA ASP A 238 -3.27 -9.47 8.82
C ASP A 238 -4.07 -9.46 10.14
N LEU A 239 -5.38 -9.69 10.04
CA LEU A 239 -6.27 -9.79 11.22
C LEU A 239 -6.13 -11.14 11.96
N GLU A 240 -5.29 -12.04 11.50
CA GLU A 240 -4.87 -13.26 12.19
C GLU A 240 -3.49 -13.10 12.85
N GLY A 241 -2.92 -11.89 12.85
CA GLY A 241 -1.63 -11.57 13.47
C GLY A 241 -0.43 -12.04 12.66
N GLN A 242 -0.62 -12.50 11.42
CA GLN A 242 0.46 -13.01 10.60
C GLN A 242 1.14 -11.90 9.80
N PRO A 243 2.44 -11.99 9.54
CA PRO A 243 3.11 -11.12 8.58
C PRO A 243 2.48 -11.22 7.19
N VAL A 244 2.60 -10.15 6.41
CA VAL A 244 2.08 -10.09 5.04
C VAL A 244 2.73 -11.15 4.16
N GLY A 245 1.91 -11.90 3.45
CA GLY A 245 2.29 -12.95 2.51
C GLY A 245 1.31 -13.06 1.35
N LEU A 246 1.57 -13.96 0.40
CA LEU A 246 0.77 -14.10 -0.84
C LEU A 246 -0.73 -14.38 -0.59
N GLY A 247 -1.08 -14.93 0.58
CA GLY A 247 -2.47 -15.25 0.94
C GLY A 247 -3.15 -14.21 1.84
N THR A 248 -2.53 -13.06 2.09
CA THR A 248 -3.09 -12.03 2.98
C THR A 248 -4.33 -11.37 2.36
N THR A 249 -5.42 -11.32 3.12
CA THR A 249 -6.72 -10.75 2.69
C THR A 249 -7.30 -9.73 3.66
N SER A 250 -6.57 -9.38 4.71
CA SER A 250 -6.98 -8.40 5.71
C SER A 250 -5.79 -7.67 6.28
N VAL A 251 -6.01 -6.55 6.95
CA VAL A 251 -4.93 -5.71 7.51
C VAL A 251 -5.31 -5.17 8.87
N LEU A 252 -4.37 -5.26 9.81
CA LEU A 252 -4.21 -4.37 10.94
C LEU A 252 -2.85 -3.71 10.84
N ALA A 253 -2.83 -2.41 10.56
CA ALA A 253 -1.61 -1.62 10.54
C ALA A 253 -1.74 -0.46 11.54
N ALA A 254 -0.72 -0.22 12.37
CA ALA A 254 -0.77 0.85 13.35
C ALA A 254 0.64 1.34 13.74
N ASN A 255 0.69 2.50 14.42
CA ASN A 255 1.89 2.85 15.15
C ASN A 255 2.16 1.81 16.26
N ARG A 256 3.42 1.68 16.69
CA ARG A 256 3.85 0.64 17.63
C ARG A 256 3.19 0.73 19.02
N HIS A 257 2.69 1.91 19.40
CA HIS A 257 2.12 2.13 20.73
C HIS A 257 0.67 1.63 20.79
N LEU A 258 -0.10 1.86 19.73
CA LEU A 258 -1.52 1.49 19.67
C LEU A 258 -1.77 0.08 19.11
N TYR A 259 -0.82 -0.49 18.37
CA TYR A 259 -0.99 -1.82 17.78
C TYR A 259 -1.38 -2.89 18.83
N PRO A 260 -0.73 -3.00 20.00
CA PRO A 260 -1.09 -4.04 20.98
C PRO A 260 -2.53 -3.91 21.51
N GLU A 261 -2.99 -2.69 21.77
CA GLU A 261 -4.37 -2.44 22.23
C GLU A 261 -5.39 -2.74 21.14
N LEU A 262 -5.13 -2.31 19.90
CA LEU A 262 -5.99 -2.59 18.76
C LEU A 262 -6.05 -4.08 18.45
N ALA A 263 -4.93 -4.77 18.47
CA ALA A 263 -4.88 -6.23 18.30
C ALA A 263 -5.72 -6.96 19.35
N ALA A 264 -5.61 -6.54 20.63
CA ALA A 264 -6.43 -7.12 21.72
C ALA A 264 -7.92 -6.84 21.51
N LEU A 265 -8.32 -5.62 21.16
CA LEU A 265 -9.72 -5.24 20.89
C LEU A 265 -10.32 -6.00 19.72
N LEU A 266 -9.56 -6.17 18.63
CA LEU A 266 -9.98 -6.88 17.42
C LEU A 266 -9.80 -8.40 17.53
N ARG A 267 -9.33 -8.90 18.68
CA ARG A 267 -9.05 -10.33 18.91
C ARG A 267 -8.10 -10.92 17.88
N VAL A 268 -7.11 -10.14 17.48
CA VAL A 268 -6.03 -10.62 16.63
C VAL A 268 -5.14 -11.52 17.47
N PRO A 269 -4.89 -12.78 17.07
CA PRO A 269 -4.00 -13.67 17.81
C PRO A 269 -2.59 -13.07 17.94
N HIS A 270 -1.94 -13.33 19.06
CA HIS A 270 -0.52 -13.03 19.19
C HIS A 270 0.29 -14.09 18.41
N ALA A 271 1.17 -13.63 17.51
CA ALA A 271 2.09 -14.48 16.78
C ALA A 271 3.14 -15.12 17.69
#